data_d7a484f83cf4a3af681befdfc03b42f7
#
_entry.id   d7a484f83cf4a3af681befdfc03b42f7
#
_cell.length_a   1.000
_cell.length_b   1.000
_cell.length_c   1.000
_cell.angle_alpha   90.00
_cell.angle_beta   90.00
_cell.angle_gamma   90.00
#
_symmetry.space_group_name_H-M   'P 1'
#
loop_
_entity.id
_entity.type
_entity.pdbx_description
1 polymer ?
#
loop_
_entity_poly.entity_id
_entity_poly.type
_entity_poly.pdbx_seq_one_letter_code
_entity_poly.pdbx_strand_id
1 'polypeptide(L)'
;MVPDEIVVQLIEKRLADSKGVKGFIFKGFPRTLVQSYILDGLLKKHGSAISQIVGIEVPTLELIRRLDARSQTAGCMPYDSSTAKIVKRLHEHETKTVPVIEKYNQLHGVIKVDGMGTFDEVFARIAGVIENGFKNMR
;
A
#
# COMPACT_ATOMS: atom_id res chain seq x y z
N MET A 1 -12.12 -11.10 -6.43
CA MET A 1 -11.76 -10.02 -5.48
C MET A 1 -12.54 -10.21 -4.19
N VAL A 2 -11.89 -10.11 -3.05
CA VAL A 2 -12.54 -10.24 -1.74
C VAL A 2 -13.43 -9.02 -1.48
N PRO A 3 -14.70 -9.20 -1.05
CA PRO A 3 -15.56 -8.07 -0.71
C PRO A 3 -14.98 -7.17 0.38
N ASP A 4 -15.21 -5.87 0.27
CA ASP A 4 -14.69 -4.88 1.23
C ASP A 4 -15.11 -5.18 2.67
N GLU A 5 -16.33 -5.66 2.89
CA GLU A 5 -16.83 -6.01 4.22
C GLU A 5 -15.95 -7.05 4.91
N ILE A 6 -15.53 -8.08 4.18
CA ILE A 6 -14.67 -9.14 4.72
C ILE A 6 -13.29 -8.59 5.05
N VAL A 7 -12.73 -7.78 4.16
CA VAL A 7 -11.42 -7.16 4.38
C VAL A 7 -11.44 -6.26 5.63
N VAL A 8 -12.47 -5.44 5.76
CA VAL A 8 -12.65 -4.55 6.92
C VAL A 8 -12.77 -5.35 8.21
N GLN A 9 -13.57 -6.41 8.23
CA GLN A 9 -13.73 -7.29 9.40
C GLN A 9 -12.41 -7.93 9.81
N LEU A 10 -11.61 -8.39 8.84
CA LEU A 10 -10.30 -8.98 9.12
C LEU A 10 -9.32 -7.96 9.70
N ILE A 11 -9.32 -6.75 9.18
CA ILE A 11 -8.47 -5.67 9.69
C ILE A 11 -8.90 -5.28 11.12
N GLU A 12 -10.19 -5.11 11.35
CA GLU A 12 -10.69 -4.76 12.68
C GLU A 12 -10.35 -5.83 13.70
N LYS A 13 -10.52 -7.10 13.34
CA LYS A 13 -10.12 -8.22 14.19
C LYS A 13 -8.62 -8.21 14.50
N ARG A 14 -7.80 -7.97 13.49
CA ARG A 14 -6.35 -7.89 13.68
C ARG A 14 -5.96 -6.76 14.63
N LEU A 15 -6.58 -5.61 14.50
CA LEU A 15 -6.34 -4.47 15.39
C LEU A 15 -6.73 -4.79 16.84
N ALA A 16 -7.89 -5.44 17.02
CA ALA A 16 -8.39 -5.80 18.35
C ALA A 16 -7.55 -6.88 19.03
N ASP A 17 -7.11 -7.89 18.27
CA ASP A 17 -6.42 -9.06 18.81
C ASP A 17 -4.91 -8.86 18.98
N SER A 18 -4.33 -7.87 18.33
CA SER A 18 -2.87 -7.65 18.32
C SER A 18 -2.44 -6.71 19.43
N LYS A 19 -2.62 -7.12 20.67
CA LYS A 19 -2.16 -6.35 21.83
C LYS A 19 -0.66 -6.50 22.03
N GLY A 20 0.01 -5.43 22.41
CA GLY A 20 1.44 -5.43 22.69
C GLY A 20 2.34 -5.25 21.47
N VAL A 21 1.79 -5.12 20.26
CA VAL A 21 2.57 -4.79 19.08
C VAL A 21 2.84 -3.28 19.04
N LYS A 22 4.00 -2.90 18.47
CA LYS A 22 4.39 -1.48 18.37
C LYS A 22 3.62 -0.72 17.29
N GLY A 23 3.07 -1.42 16.32
CA GLY A 23 2.32 -0.81 15.23
C GLY A 23 1.99 -1.79 14.14
N PHE A 24 1.44 -1.26 13.04
CA PHE A 24 1.01 -2.03 11.88
C PHE A 24 1.56 -1.42 10.60
N ILE A 25 1.86 -2.28 9.65
CA ILE A 25 2.17 -1.88 8.28
C ILE A 25 1.04 -2.38 7.39
N PHE A 26 0.37 -1.46 6.71
CA PHE A 26 -0.69 -1.78 5.77
C PHE A 26 -0.12 -1.84 4.36
N LYS A 27 -0.29 -2.97 3.72
CA LYS A 27 0.10 -3.19 2.32
C LYS A 27 -1.10 -3.72 1.56
N GLY A 28 -1.41 -3.08 0.44
CA GLY A 28 -2.53 -3.51 -0.39
C GLY A 28 -3.91 -3.06 0.09
N PHE A 29 -3.97 -2.26 1.15
CA PHE A 29 -5.18 -1.63 1.67
C PHE A 29 -4.78 -0.34 2.40
N PRO A 30 -5.49 0.79 2.24
CA PRO A 30 -6.66 0.97 1.39
C PRO A 30 -6.28 1.15 -0.10
N ARG A 31 -7.19 0.76 -0.99
CA ARG A 31 -7.03 0.95 -2.44
C ARG A 31 -8.09 1.85 -3.05
N THR A 32 -9.10 2.22 -2.29
CA THR A 32 -10.18 3.11 -2.70
C THR A 32 -10.42 4.18 -1.66
N LEU A 33 -11.05 5.30 -2.05
CA LEU A 33 -11.38 6.36 -1.10
C LEU A 33 -12.28 5.86 0.02
N VAL A 34 -13.28 5.03 -0.29
CA VAL A 34 -14.18 4.44 0.71
C VAL A 34 -13.37 3.64 1.74
N GLN A 35 -12.47 2.78 1.27
CA GLN A 35 -11.62 1.99 2.15
C GLN A 35 -10.72 2.88 3.03
N SER A 36 -10.23 3.99 2.49
CA SER A 36 -9.38 4.90 3.27
C SER A 36 -10.14 5.59 4.40
N TYR A 37 -11.39 5.98 4.18
CA TYR A 37 -12.23 6.55 5.23
C TYR A 37 -12.58 5.51 6.30
N ILE A 38 -12.85 4.28 5.89
CA ILE A 38 -13.10 3.18 6.81
C ILE A 38 -11.87 2.90 7.68
N LEU A 39 -10.69 2.85 7.07
CA LEU A 39 -9.44 2.63 7.82
C LEU A 39 -9.20 3.75 8.83
N ASP A 40 -9.36 5.01 8.42
CA ASP A 40 -9.19 6.15 9.33
C ASP A 40 -10.13 6.04 10.54
N GLY A 41 -11.39 5.64 10.31
CA GLY A 41 -12.37 5.44 11.37
C GLY A 41 -12.02 4.28 12.30
N LEU A 42 -11.56 3.15 11.74
CA LEU A 42 -11.15 2.00 12.53
C LEU A 42 -9.93 2.32 13.41
N LEU A 43 -8.94 3.00 12.87
CA LEU A 43 -7.77 3.40 13.64
C LEU A 43 -8.15 4.35 14.77
N LYS A 44 -9.00 5.33 14.51
CA LYS A 44 -9.49 6.25 15.52
C LYS A 44 -10.25 5.52 16.64
N LYS A 45 -11.08 4.54 16.27
CA LYS A 45 -11.83 3.71 17.24
C LYS A 45 -10.88 2.97 18.18
N HIS A 46 -9.71 2.55 17.70
CA HIS A 46 -8.70 1.85 18.49
C HIS A 46 -7.63 2.78 19.08
N GLY A 47 -7.87 4.07 19.10
CA GLY A 47 -6.95 5.06 19.68
C GLY A 47 -5.67 5.26 18.89
N SER A 48 -5.70 5.01 17.60
CA SER A 48 -4.53 5.07 16.72
C SER A 48 -4.77 5.99 15.51
N ALA A 49 -3.73 6.26 14.78
CA ALA A 49 -3.78 7.04 13.55
C ALA A 49 -2.64 6.62 12.61
N ILE A 50 -2.75 7.00 11.35
CA ILE A 50 -1.67 6.78 10.38
C ILE A 50 -0.50 7.69 10.73
N SER A 51 0.67 7.08 10.95
CA SER A 51 1.91 7.80 11.29
C SER A 51 2.69 8.22 10.06
N GLN A 52 2.83 7.32 9.10
CA GLN A 52 3.63 7.54 7.90
C GLN A 52 3.00 6.84 6.70
N ILE A 53 3.15 7.45 5.54
CA ILE A 53 2.70 6.88 4.27
C ILE A 53 3.88 6.92 3.31
N VAL A 54 4.26 5.76 2.80
CA VAL A 54 5.36 5.61 1.85
C VAL A 54 4.81 5.16 0.51
N GLY A 55 5.03 5.96 -0.51
CA GLY A 55 4.67 5.64 -1.88
C GLY A 55 5.90 5.17 -2.66
N ILE A 56 5.90 3.93 -3.11
CA ILE A 56 6.98 3.39 -3.94
C ILE A 56 6.63 3.67 -5.39
N GLU A 57 7.46 4.47 -6.05
CA GLU A 57 7.24 4.88 -7.44
C GLU A 57 8.09 4.05 -8.39
N VAL A 58 7.44 3.48 -9.41
CA VAL A 58 8.09 2.74 -10.50
C VAL A 58 7.47 3.21 -11.81
N PRO A 59 8.28 3.52 -12.84
CA PRO A 59 7.74 3.87 -14.16
C PRO A 59 6.81 2.79 -14.70
N THR A 60 5.74 3.19 -15.37
CA THR A 60 4.70 2.27 -15.87
C THR A 60 5.27 1.15 -16.74
N LEU A 61 6.20 1.47 -17.63
CA LEU A 61 6.83 0.44 -18.48
C LEU A 61 7.58 -0.60 -17.65
N GLU A 62 8.28 -0.18 -16.62
CA GLU A 62 8.98 -1.10 -15.72
C GLU A 62 8.01 -1.95 -14.90
N LEU A 63 6.87 -1.39 -14.47
CA LEU A 63 5.82 -2.15 -13.81
C LEU A 63 5.27 -3.25 -14.70
N ILE A 64 4.98 -2.91 -15.97
CA ILE A 64 4.49 -3.89 -16.95
C ILE A 64 5.53 -5.00 -17.14
N ARG A 65 6.81 -4.64 -17.30
CA ARG A 65 7.89 -5.60 -17.44
C ARG A 65 7.98 -6.56 -16.24
N ARG A 66 7.91 -6.02 -15.02
CA ARG A 66 7.97 -6.82 -13.78
C ARG A 66 6.78 -7.74 -13.63
N LEU A 67 5.58 -7.27 -13.94
CA LEU A 67 4.35 -8.07 -13.85
C LEU A 67 4.36 -9.17 -14.93
N ASP A 68 4.80 -8.86 -16.14
CA ASP A 68 4.94 -9.85 -17.22
C ASP A 68 5.98 -10.92 -16.85
N ALA A 69 7.12 -10.52 -16.34
CA ALA A 69 8.14 -11.45 -15.86
C ALA A 69 7.61 -12.35 -14.74
N ARG A 70 6.88 -11.79 -13.78
CA ARG A 70 6.27 -12.55 -12.68
C ARG A 70 5.22 -13.54 -13.18
N SER A 71 4.50 -13.20 -14.26
CA SER A 71 3.50 -14.09 -14.86
C SER A 71 4.10 -15.41 -15.37
N GLN A 72 5.40 -15.44 -15.65
CA GLN A 72 6.13 -16.61 -16.09
C GLN A 72 6.70 -17.45 -14.93
N THR A 73 6.42 -17.08 -13.69
CA THR A 73 6.99 -17.72 -12.51
C THR A 73 5.91 -18.33 -11.61
N ALA A 74 6.34 -19.13 -10.63
CA ALA A 74 5.46 -19.66 -9.60
C ALA A 74 4.84 -18.57 -8.70
N GLY A 75 5.40 -17.35 -8.71
CA GLY A 75 4.85 -16.18 -8.02
C GLY A 75 3.75 -15.44 -8.77
N CYS A 76 3.30 -15.97 -9.91
CA CYS A 76 2.22 -15.38 -10.70
C CYS A 76 0.94 -15.22 -9.88
N MET A 77 0.41 -14.00 -9.85
CA MET A 77 -0.86 -13.70 -9.21
C MET A 77 -2.00 -13.75 -10.25
N PRO A 78 -3.27 -13.92 -9.83
CA PRO A 78 -4.38 -13.98 -10.78
C PRO A 78 -4.44 -12.80 -11.75
N TYR A 79 -4.06 -11.60 -11.31
CA TYR A 79 -4.05 -10.40 -12.15
C TYR A 79 -2.84 -10.29 -13.08
N ASP A 80 -1.86 -11.18 -12.97
CA ASP A 80 -0.68 -11.23 -13.86
C ASP A 80 -0.87 -12.18 -15.03
N SER A 81 -1.93 -12.98 -15.05
CA SER A 81 -2.07 -14.14 -15.96
C SER A 81 -2.29 -13.77 -17.41
N SER A 82 -2.55 -12.50 -17.75
CA SER A 82 -2.65 -12.03 -19.12
C SER A 82 -2.36 -10.55 -19.19
N THR A 83 -1.98 -10.07 -20.38
CA THR A 83 -1.77 -8.64 -20.64
C THR A 83 -3.03 -7.82 -20.33
N ALA A 84 -4.20 -8.35 -20.70
CA ALA A 84 -5.48 -7.67 -20.42
C ALA A 84 -5.70 -7.47 -18.91
N LYS A 85 -5.38 -8.47 -18.10
CA LYS A 85 -5.51 -8.38 -16.64
C LYS A 85 -4.50 -7.40 -16.03
N ILE A 86 -3.27 -7.38 -16.54
CA ILE A 86 -2.24 -6.42 -16.11
C ILE A 86 -2.69 -5.00 -16.42
N VAL A 87 -3.18 -4.73 -17.62
CA VAL A 87 -3.68 -3.41 -18.02
C VAL A 87 -4.86 -2.98 -17.15
N LYS A 88 -5.80 -3.90 -16.89
CA LYS A 88 -6.95 -3.63 -16.01
C LYS A 88 -6.50 -3.24 -14.61
N ARG A 89 -5.53 -3.94 -14.06
CA ARG A 89 -5.00 -3.63 -12.72
C ARG A 89 -4.34 -2.26 -12.67
N LEU A 90 -3.55 -1.92 -13.67
CA LEU A 90 -2.93 -0.59 -13.75
C LEU A 90 -3.98 0.51 -13.87
N HIS A 91 -5.02 0.29 -14.67
CA HIS A 91 -6.12 1.22 -14.80
C HIS A 91 -6.89 1.42 -13.48
N GLU A 92 -7.18 0.34 -12.76
CA GLU A 92 -7.81 0.42 -11.44
C GLU A 92 -6.92 1.17 -10.44
N HIS A 93 -5.62 0.97 -10.49
CA HIS A 93 -4.69 1.72 -9.66
C HIS A 93 -4.78 3.23 -9.96
N GLU A 94 -4.74 3.63 -11.21
CA GLU A 94 -4.82 5.03 -11.60
C GLU A 94 -6.15 5.68 -11.22
N THR A 95 -7.26 4.96 -11.41
CA THR A 95 -8.59 5.52 -11.20
C THR A 95 -9.08 5.47 -9.77
N LYS A 96 -8.66 4.47 -9.00
CA LYS A 96 -9.17 4.22 -7.64
C LYS A 96 -8.12 4.44 -6.55
N THR A 97 -6.87 4.09 -6.79
CA THR A 97 -5.80 4.14 -5.78
C THR A 97 -5.07 5.47 -5.76
N VAL A 98 -4.78 6.05 -6.92
CA VAL A 98 -4.12 7.37 -6.99
C VAL A 98 -4.90 8.44 -6.22
N PRO A 99 -6.25 8.53 -6.29
CA PRO A 99 -7.02 9.45 -5.45
C PRO A 99 -6.81 9.25 -3.94
N VAL A 100 -6.59 8.03 -3.49
CA VAL A 100 -6.27 7.73 -2.08
C VAL A 100 -4.92 8.34 -1.71
N ILE A 101 -3.93 8.17 -2.56
CA ILE A 101 -2.59 8.72 -2.36
C ILE A 101 -2.67 10.26 -2.30
N GLU A 102 -3.42 10.88 -3.19
CA GLU A 102 -3.63 12.32 -3.20
C GLU A 102 -4.30 12.84 -1.92
N LYS A 103 -5.35 12.12 -1.45
CA LYS A 103 -6.00 12.43 -0.18
C LYS A 103 -5.01 12.45 0.97
N TYR A 104 -4.24 11.40 1.11
CA TYR A 104 -3.27 11.29 2.19
C TYR A 104 -2.11 12.27 2.04
N ASN A 105 -1.72 12.60 0.82
CA ASN A 105 -0.68 13.59 0.60
C ASN A 105 -1.11 14.98 1.10
N GLN A 106 -2.38 15.33 0.92
CA GLN A 106 -2.93 16.58 1.44
C GLN A 106 -3.03 16.61 2.97
N LEU A 107 -3.37 15.46 3.59
CA LEU A 107 -3.60 15.38 5.03
C LEU A 107 -2.33 15.16 5.85
N HIS A 108 -1.44 14.30 5.38
CA HIS A 108 -0.28 13.82 6.16
C HIS A 108 1.05 13.98 5.44
N GLY A 109 1.03 14.19 4.12
CA GLY A 109 2.21 14.08 3.28
C GLY A 109 2.58 12.62 3.00
N VAL A 110 2.81 12.30 1.73
CA VAL A 110 3.26 10.98 1.29
C VAL A 110 4.75 11.07 0.96
N ILE A 111 5.54 10.19 1.57
CA ILE A 111 6.98 10.09 1.27
C ILE A 111 7.14 9.22 0.05
N LYS A 112 7.69 9.80 -1.03
CA LYS A 112 7.91 9.08 -2.28
C LYS A 112 9.29 8.44 -2.29
N VAL A 113 9.34 7.16 -2.64
CA VAL A 113 10.56 6.37 -2.71
C VAL A 113 10.71 5.81 -4.11
N ASP A 114 11.91 5.94 -4.68
CA ASP A 114 12.22 5.34 -5.97
C ASP A 114 12.26 3.81 -5.84
N GLY A 115 11.39 3.14 -6.59
CA GLY A 115 11.29 1.69 -6.63
C GLY A 115 12.19 1.00 -7.65
N MET A 116 13.09 1.75 -8.30
CA MET A 116 14.04 1.20 -9.27
C MET A 116 15.29 0.67 -8.57
N GLY A 117 15.88 -0.37 -9.12
CA GLY A 117 17.07 -1.01 -8.59
C GLY A 117 16.79 -2.40 -8.04
N THR A 118 17.72 -2.92 -7.25
CA THR A 118 17.58 -4.23 -6.62
C THR A 118 16.62 -4.16 -5.43
N PHE A 119 16.15 -5.34 -5.01
CA PHE A 119 15.33 -5.46 -3.80
C PHE A 119 16.00 -4.81 -2.59
N ASP A 120 17.27 -5.09 -2.38
CA ASP A 120 18.01 -4.55 -1.23
C ASP A 120 18.18 -3.02 -1.29
N GLU A 121 18.39 -2.48 -2.48
CA GLU A 121 18.49 -1.03 -2.68
C GLU A 121 17.17 -0.33 -2.34
N VAL A 122 16.05 -0.87 -2.81
CA VAL A 122 14.72 -0.32 -2.52
C VAL A 122 14.39 -0.45 -1.03
N PHE A 123 14.69 -1.60 -0.44
CA PHE A 123 14.50 -1.82 0.99
C PHE A 123 15.27 -0.80 1.83
N ALA A 124 16.53 -0.55 1.49
CA ALA A 124 17.36 0.43 2.20
C ALA A 124 16.77 1.84 2.14
N ARG A 125 16.25 2.25 0.98
CA ARG A 125 15.59 3.54 0.81
C ARG A 125 14.33 3.66 1.68
N ILE A 126 13.51 2.61 1.70
CA ILE A 126 12.27 2.58 2.50
C ILE A 126 12.62 2.64 3.99
N ALA A 127 13.53 1.82 4.44
CA ALA A 127 13.97 1.80 5.85
C ALA A 127 14.50 3.16 6.29
N GLY A 128 15.31 3.82 5.46
CA GLY A 128 15.85 5.14 5.75
C GLY A 128 14.78 6.20 5.94
N VAL A 129 13.78 6.25 5.06
CA VAL A 129 12.71 7.26 5.15
C VAL A 129 11.79 7.00 6.35
N ILE A 130 11.53 5.74 6.69
CA ILE A 130 10.73 5.38 7.86
C ILE A 130 11.44 5.80 9.15
N GLU A 131 12.73 5.51 9.28
CA GLU A 131 13.53 5.91 10.43
C GLU A 131 13.57 7.44 10.60
N ASN A 132 13.78 8.18 9.52
CA ASN A 132 13.77 9.63 9.54
C ASN A 132 12.39 10.18 9.93
N GLY A 133 11.32 9.56 9.46
CA GLY A 133 9.95 9.93 9.81
C GLY A 133 9.70 9.80 11.31
N PHE A 134 10.14 8.73 11.94
CA PHE A 134 10.00 8.55 13.39
C PHE A 134 10.84 9.54 14.20
N LYS A 135 12.03 9.90 13.74
CA LYS A 135 12.86 10.92 14.38
C LYS A 135 12.18 12.29 14.38
N ASN A 136 11.52 12.63 13.27
CA ASN A 136 10.86 13.92 13.10
C ASN A 136 9.52 14.03 13.84
N MET A 137 8.97 12.92 14.33
CA MET A 137 7.73 12.89 15.10
C MET A 137 7.91 13.16 16.59
N ARG A 138 9.11 13.30 17.04
CA ARG A 138 9.45 13.55 18.46
C ARG A 138 9.56 15.05 18.77
#